data_593cb977821ebedba8c00e0c88b36c9e
#
_entry.id   593cb977821ebedba8c00e0c88b36c9e
#
_cell.length_a   1.000
_cell.length_b   1.000
_cell.length_c   1.000
_cell.angle_alpha   90.00
_cell.angle_beta   90.00
_cell.angle_gamma   90.00
#
_symmetry.space_group_name_H-M   'P 1'
#
loop_
_entity.id
_entity.type
_entity.pdbx_description
1 polymer ?
#
loop_
_entity_poly.entity_id
_entity_poly.type
_entity_poly.pdbx_seq_one_letter_code
_entity_poly.pdbx_strand_id
1 'polypeptide(L)'
;MIGCRSPQLSDAELVTLAVIHSITRLHLRTPVLPVRPHPPTTLVPFLPQRAGYNKRLRTAGTMMQHIITAIARDCPSWHDDLWVIDSTPVECDRSRETVKRSDLAGYASYGYCASHSRFFWGMRLHLIATPSGLPVAYALTSAKTDERDTALAMIHLDPTLTGRAGQILMVDKGYRSVTFETELNDLGITLIRPKLQSGKSGRPGQRFLKLFRQIIESINQTFKAQLDLERHGGRKPAGVCARVLQRILALTAAIWHNETSQQPGPERSLIAYDH
;
A
#
# COMPACT_ATOMS: atom_id res chain seq x y z
N MET A 1 8.85 39.24 -16.91
CA MET A 1 9.38 37.94 -16.38
C MET A 1 8.83 37.77 -14.98
N ILE A 2 7.84 36.89 -14.79
CA ILE A 2 7.28 36.54 -13.47
C ILE A 2 8.29 35.59 -12.86
N GLY A 3 9.06 36.08 -11.89
CA GLY A 3 10.03 35.27 -11.16
C GLY A 3 9.34 34.11 -10.46
N CYS A 4 9.61 32.89 -10.88
CA CYS A 4 9.16 31.68 -10.24
C CYS A 4 9.85 31.61 -8.86
N ARG A 5 9.16 32.00 -7.77
CA ARG A 5 9.69 31.82 -6.40
C ARG A 5 9.91 30.33 -6.19
N SER A 6 11.11 29.95 -5.83
CA SER A 6 11.41 28.58 -5.37
C SER A 6 10.43 28.19 -4.28
N PRO A 7 9.85 26.97 -4.31
CA PRO A 7 8.92 26.53 -3.27
C PRO A 7 9.65 26.52 -1.92
N GLN A 8 9.02 27.07 -0.89
CA GLN A 8 9.57 27.10 0.49
C GLN A 8 9.78 25.70 1.08
N LEU A 9 9.09 24.68 0.56
CA LEU A 9 9.24 23.26 0.91
C LEU A 9 9.85 22.56 -0.31
N SER A 10 11.01 21.97 -0.19
CA SER A 10 11.63 21.13 -1.23
C SER A 10 10.87 19.81 -1.43
N ASP A 11 11.18 19.10 -2.49
CA ASP A 11 10.55 17.76 -2.73
C ASP A 11 11.03 16.72 -1.72
N ALA A 12 12.30 16.78 -1.30
CA ALA A 12 12.83 15.91 -0.25
C ALA A 12 12.12 16.14 1.09
N GLU A 13 11.92 17.41 1.48
CA GLU A 13 11.17 17.76 2.69
C GLU A 13 9.71 17.34 2.60
N LEU A 14 9.07 17.46 1.41
CA LEU A 14 7.70 17.00 1.20
C LEU A 14 7.57 15.49 1.41
N VAL A 15 8.51 14.72 0.87
CA VAL A 15 8.54 13.24 1.03
C VAL A 15 8.80 12.87 2.48
N THR A 16 9.74 13.52 3.14
CA THR A 16 10.02 13.31 4.58
C THR A 16 8.78 13.59 5.42
N LEU A 17 8.11 14.71 5.18
CA LEU A 17 6.84 15.03 5.85
C LEU A 17 5.74 14.01 5.54
N ALA A 18 5.69 13.49 4.32
CA ALA A 18 4.70 12.48 3.95
C ALA A 18 4.90 11.17 4.74
N VAL A 19 6.15 10.74 4.91
CA VAL A 19 6.49 9.55 5.72
C VAL A 19 6.18 9.81 7.20
N ILE A 20 6.70 10.88 7.78
CA ILE A 20 6.46 11.23 9.20
C ILE A 20 4.96 11.33 9.48
N HIS A 21 4.20 12.03 8.63
CA HIS A 21 2.76 12.19 8.80
C HIS A 21 2.00 10.86 8.79
N SER A 22 2.44 9.88 7.99
CA SER A 22 1.81 8.56 7.95
C SER A 22 2.14 7.70 9.16
N ILE A 23 3.39 7.70 9.60
CA ILE A 23 3.84 6.89 10.74
C ILE A 23 3.29 7.44 12.05
N THR A 24 3.42 8.75 12.27
CA THR A 24 3.04 9.38 13.55
C THR A 24 1.56 9.66 13.69
N ARG A 25 0.76 9.45 12.63
CA ARG A 25 -0.69 9.79 12.57
C ARG A 25 -0.99 11.24 12.97
N LEU A 26 0.00 12.11 12.87
CA LEU A 26 -0.18 13.53 13.18
C LEU A 26 -1.24 14.12 12.26
N HIS A 27 -2.44 14.33 12.80
CA HIS A 27 -3.47 15.06 12.12
C HIS A 27 -3.02 16.54 12.11
N LEU A 28 -2.66 17.05 10.94
CA LEU A 28 -2.39 18.49 10.74
C LEU A 28 -3.66 19.35 11.00
N ARG A 29 -4.39 19.04 12.07
CA ARG A 29 -5.62 19.73 12.46
C ARG A 29 -5.35 20.88 13.44
N THR A 30 -4.17 20.92 14.04
CA THR A 30 -3.82 21.95 15.02
C THR A 30 -2.52 22.63 14.60
N PRO A 31 -2.41 23.95 14.64
CA PRO A 31 -1.15 24.66 14.40
C PRO A 31 -0.16 24.52 15.56
N VAL A 32 -0.44 23.64 16.51
CA VAL A 32 0.41 23.39 17.67
C VAL A 32 0.84 21.93 17.63
N LEU A 33 2.04 21.69 17.12
CA LEU A 33 2.79 20.52 17.56
C LEU A 33 2.94 20.67 19.07
N PRO A 34 2.55 19.67 19.90
CA PRO A 34 2.92 19.71 21.30
C PRO A 34 4.44 19.83 21.36
N VAL A 35 4.91 20.91 21.97
CA VAL A 35 6.33 21.16 22.21
C VAL A 35 6.82 20.05 23.11
N ARG A 36 7.38 19.00 22.53
CA ARG A 36 8.31 18.11 23.21
C ARG A 36 9.73 18.46 22.73
N PRO A 37 10.74 18.40 23.60
CA PRO A 37 12.00 19.15 23.44
C PRO A 37 13.01 18.60 22.41
N HIS A 38 12.60 17.92 21.36
CA HIS A 38 13.44 17.65 20.19
C HIS A 38 12.58 17.64 18.93
N PRO A 39 12.46 18.78 18.26
CA PRO A 39 11.66 18.84 17.04
C PRO A 39 12.43 18.29 15.83
N PRO A 40 11.76 17.67 14.87
CA PRO A 40 12.30 17.48 13.51
C PRO A 40 12.43 18.81 12.74
N THR A 41 12.43 19.94 13.42
CA THR A 41 12.56 21.29 12.85
C THR A 41 13.87 21.51 12.09
N THR A 42 14.89 20.71 12.37
CA THR A 42 16.13 20.68 11.58
C THR A 42 15.97 19.95 10.24
N LEU A 43 15.06 18.95 10.13
CA LEU A 43 14.84 18.18 8.91
C LEU A 43 13.87 18.87 7.94
N VAL A 44 12.92 19.66 8.46
CA VAL A 44 11.91 20.37 7.68
C VAL A 44 11.76 21.78 8.24
N PRO A 45 12.57 22.75 7.77
CA PRO A 45 12.57 24.12 8.29
C PRO A 45 11.25 24.87 8.09
N PHE A 46 10.47 24.48 7.06
CA PHE A 46 9.20 25.11 6.74
C PHE A 46 8.04 24.10 6.78
N LEU A 47 7.10 24.31 7.69
CA LEU A 47 5.85 23.53 7.75
C LEU A 47 4.75 24.26 6.97
N PRO A 48 4.30 23.72 5.83
CA PRO A 48 3.26 24.35 5.05
C PRO A 48 1.91 24.24 5.75
N GLN A 49 1.02 25.19 5.48
CA GLN A 49 -0.37 25.04 5.86
C GLN A 49 -0.99 23.82 5.19
N ARG A 50 -2.01 23.21 5.82
CA ARG A 50 -2.68 22.01 5.38
C ARG A 50 -3.11 22.04 3.90
N ALA A 51 -3.64 23.17 3.44
CA ALA A 51 -4.08 23.34 2.06
C ALA A 51 -2.91 23.24 1.06
N GLY A 52 -1.82 23.94 1.36
CA GLY A 52 -0.58 23.94 0.57
C GLY A 52 0.07 22.55 0.53
N TYR A 53 0.19 21.90 1.69
CA TYR A 53 0.69 20.53 1.79
C TYR A 53 -0.13 19.54 0.95
N ASN A 54 -1.46 19.55 1.11
CA ASN A 54 -2.35 18.66 0.37
C ASN A 54 -2.31 18.92 -1.14
N LYS A 55 -2.15 20.18 -1.57
CA LYS A 55 -2.00 20.52 -2.99
C LYS A 55 -0.71 19.92 -3.55
N ARG A 56 0.42 20.12 -2.88
CA ARG A 56 1.71 19.56 -3.31
C ARG A 56 1.74 18.04 -3.27
N LEU A 57 1.18 17.42 -2.23
CA LEU A 57 1.13 15.96 -2.11
C LEU A 57 0.36 15.31 -3.29
N ARG A 58 -0.73 15.95 -3.74
CA ARG A 58 -1.48 15.45 -4.92
C ARG A 58 -0.69 15.50 -6.22
N THR A 59 0.19 16.49 -6.38
CA THR A 59 1.04 16.61 -7.58
C THR A 59 2.32 15.77 -7.48
N ALA A 60 2.65 15.27 -6.31
CA ALA A 60 3.85 14.47 -6.06
C ALA A 60 3.66 12.96 -6.31
N GLY A 61 2.52 12.53 -6.86
CA GLY A 61 2.19 11.10 -7.01
C GLY A 61 3.27 10.31 -7.74
N THR A 62 3.67 10.75 -8.94
CA THR A 62 4.72 10.09 -9.74
C THR A 62 6.07 10.06 -9.01
N MET A 63 6.44 11.15 -8.35
CA MET A 63 7.67 11.22 -7.55
C MET A 63 7.62 10.21 -6.41
N MET A 64 6.52 10.12 -5.66
CA MET A 64 6.36 9.13 -4.60
C MET A 64 6.46 7.69 -5.14
N GLN A 65 5.89 7.41 -6.31
CA GLN A 65 6.00 6.09 -6.95
C GLN A 65 7.45 5.74 -7.28
N HIS A 66 8.21 6.68 -7.86
CA HIS A 66 9.63 6.46 -8.16
C HIS A 66 10.45 6.21 -6.89
N ILE A 67 10.19 6.96 -5.81
CA ILE A 67 10.89 6.78 -4.54
C ILE A 67 10.53 5.44 -3.90
N ILE A 68 9.25 5.04 -3.89
CA ILE A 68 8.81 3.74 -3.40
C ILE A 68 9.58 2.63 -4.12
N THR A 69 9.60 2.67 -5.46
CA THR A 69 10.28 1.67 -6.27
C THR A 69 11.80 1.65 -6.02
N ALA A 70 12.43 2.82 -5.92
CA ALA A 70 13.87 2.92 -5.67
C ALA A 70 14.24 2.33 -4.30
N ILE A 71 13.53 2.72 -3.24
CA ILE A 71 13.75 2.22 -1.88
C ILE A 71 13.44 0.72 -1.79
N ALA A 72 12.34 0.26 -2.43
CA ALA A 72 11.98 -1.15 -2.42
C ALA A 72 13.07 -2.03 -3.07
N ARG A 73 13.65 -1.58 -4.18
CA ARG A 73 14.73 -2.31 -4.88
C ARG A 73 16.04 -2.33 -4.12
N ASP A 74 16.24 -1.41 -3.19
CA ASP A 74 17.42 -1.37 -2.30
C ASP A 74 17.26 -2.28 -1.06
N CYS A 75 16.06 -2.83 -0.83
CA CYS A 75 15.80 -3.78 0.25
C CYS A 75 16.30 -5.19 -0.12
N PRO A 76 17.00 -5.91 0.78
CA PRO A 76 17.34 -7.33 0.59
C PRO A 76 16.12 -8.20 0.25
N SER A 77 14.99 -7.98 0.92
CA SER A 77 13.74 -8.72 0.70
C SER A 77 13.11 -8.48 -0.68
N TRP A 78 13.56 -7.50 -1.47
CA TRP A 78 13.15 -7.35 -2.87
C TRP A 78 13.47 -8.58 -3.72
N HIS A 79 14.49 -9.34 -3.35
CA HIS A 79 14.96 -10.51 -4.06
C HIS A 79 14.33 -11.83 -3.61
N ASP A 80 13.33 -11.77 -2.71
CA ASP A 80 12.60 -12.95 -2.26
C ASP A 80 11.90 -13.65 -3.45
N ASP A 81 12.05 -14.98 -3.53
CA ASP A 81 11.39 -15.79 -4.55
C ASP A 81 9.89 -16.00 -4.30
N LEU A 82 9.40 -15.52 -3.17
CA LEU A 82 8.01 -15.64 -2.76
C LEU A 82 7.34 -14.27 -2.68
N TRP A 83 6.25 -14.12 -3.43
CA TRP A 83 5.34 -12.98 -3.31
C TRP A 83 3.99 -13.42 -2.78
N VAL A 84 3.33 -12.50 -2.12
CA VAL A 84 1.94 -12.62 -1.68
C VAL A 84 1.12 -11.54 -2.35
N ILE A 85 -0.10 -11.84 -2.78
CA ILE A 85 -1.01 -10.83 -3.29
C ILE A 85 -2.31 -10.82 -2.50
N ASP A 86 -2.80 -9.65 -2.21
CA ASP A 86 -4.14 -9.45 -1.66
C ASP A 86 -4.70 -8.08 -2.06
N SER A 87 -5.99 -7.91 -1.82
CA SER A 87 -6.66 -6.64 -2.03
C SER A 87 -7.39 -6.19 -0.76
N THR A 88 -7.25 -4.92 -0.42
CA THR A 88 -7.90 -4.35 0.75
C THR A 88 -8.82 -3.19 0.37
N PRO A 89 -10.03 -3.09 0.97
CA PRO A 89 -10.93 -1.95 0.76
C PRO A 89 -10.30 -0.63 1.17
N VAL A 90 -10.47 0.38 0.32
CA VAL A 90 -10.20 1.79 0.60
C VAL A 90 -11.55 2.49 0.61
N GLU A 91 -12.20 2.47 1.77
CA GLU A 91 -13.55 3.00 1.94
C GLU A 91 -13.55 4.52 1.82
N CYS A 92 -14.35 5.06 0.89
CA CYS A 92 -14.40 6.48 0.60
C CYS A 92 -15.61 7.17 1.25
N ASP A 93 -16.72 6.46 1.39
CA ASP A 93 -17.92 6.96 2.08
C ASP A 93 -18.84 5.81 2.51
N ARG A 94 -19.81 6.13 3.39
CA ARG A 94 -20.85 5.22 3.88
C ARG A 94 -22.25 5.72 3.58
N SER A 95 -22.44 7.03 3.41
CA SER A 95 -23.73 7.64 3.18
C SER A 95 -24.10 7.60 1.69
N ARG A 96 -25.31 7.08 1.37
CA ARG A 96 -25.82 7.07 0.00
C ARG A 96 -25.95 8.47 -0.60
N GLU A 97 -26.29 9.47 0.21
CA GLU A 97 -26.42 10.86 -0.26
C GLU A 97 -25.06 11.48 -0.57
N THR A 98 -24.04 11.19 0.24
CA THR A 98 -22.67 11.62 -0.04
C THR A 98 -22.13 10.97 -1.31
N VAL A 99 -22.39 9.68 -1.52
CA VAL A 99 -21.99 8.94 -2.74
C VAL A 99 -22.51 9.62 -4.01
N LYS A 100 -23.79 10.02 -4.04
CA LYS A 100 -24.39 10.67 -5.21
C LYS A 100 -23.74 12.00 -5.61
N ARG A 101 -23.18 12.73 -4.62
CA ARG A 101 -22.58 14.07 -4.79
C ARG A 101 -21.06 14.05 -4.73
N SER A 102 -20.44 12.88 -4.67
CA SER A 102 -19.01 12.75 -4.49
C SER A 102 -18.25 12.97 -5.81
N ASP A 103 -17.16 13.71 -5.75
CA ASP A 103 -16.17 13.81 -6.86
C ASP A 103 -15.51 12.45 -7.19
N LEU A 104 -15.75 11.41 -6.39
CA LEU A 104 -15.29 10.04 -6.62
C LEU A 104 -16.26 9.21 -7.45
N ALA A 105 -17.42 9.76 -7.84
CA ALA A 105 -18.35 9.09 -8.76
C ALA A 105 -17.63 8.76 -10.08
N GLY A 106 -17.78 7.52 -10.57
CA GLY A 106 -17.05 7.00 -11.74
C GLY A 106 -15.66 6.38 -11.43
N TYR A 107 -15.06 6.67 -10.27
CA TYR A 107 -13.81 6.05 -9.80
C TYR A 107 -14.06 5.03 -8.70
N ALA A 108 -14.92 5.36 -7.74
CA ALA A 108 -15.34 4.49 -6.67
C ALA A 108 -16.64 3.74 -7.02
N SER A 109 -16.80 2.54 -6.49
CA SER A 109 -18.01 1.73 -6.66
C SER A 109 -18.35 0.97 -5.38
N TYR A 110 -19.54 0.37 -5.34
CA TYR A 110 -19.89 -0.55 -4.25
C TYR A 110 -19.17 -1.87 -4.42
N GLY A 111 -18.51 -2.31 -3.36
CA GLY A 111 -17.86 -3.60 -3.24
C GLY A 111 -18.31 -4.33 -1.98
N TYR A 112 -18.01 -5.61 -1.90
CA TYR A 112 -18.24 -6.43 -0.73
C TYR A 112 -16.91 -6.84 -0.10
N CYS A 113 -16.79 -6.66 1.20
CA CYS A 113 -15.65 -7.09 1.99
C CYS A 113 -16.03 -8.38 2.73
N ALA A 114 -15.57 -9.53 2.22
CA ALA A 114 -15.92 -10.84 2.78
C ALA A 114 -15.40 -11.03 4.21
N SER A 115 -14.20 -10.51 4.52
CA SER A 115 -13.60 -10.62 5.86
C SER A 115 -14.40 -9.90 6.96
N HIS A 116 -15.16 -8.88 6.60
CA HIS A 116 -16.00 -8.11 7.52
C HIS A 116 -17.51 -8.26 7.24
N SER A 117 -17.88 -9.12 6.29
CA SER A 117 -19.27 -9.40 5.88
C SER A 117 -20.09 -8.11 5.62
N ARG A 118 -19.46 -7.10 5.03
CA ARG A 118 -20.09 -5.78 4.80
C ARG A 118 -19.87 -5.25 3.40
N PHE A 119 -20.85 -4.48 2.91
CA PHE A 119 -20.69 -3.65 1.74
C PHE A 119 -19.96 -2.35 2.10
N PHE A 120 -19.17 -1.85 1.16
CA PHE A 120 -18.52 -0.54 1.23
C PHE A 120 -18.65 0.17 -0.12
N TRP A 121 -18.56 1.49 -0.12
CA TRP A 121 -18.37 2.27 -1.32
C TRP A 121 -17.01 2.91 -1.32
N GLY A 122 -16.24 2.63 -2.37
CA GLY A 122 -14.86 3.09 -2.42
C GLY A 122 -14.07 2.50 -3.56
N MET A 123 -12.79 2.44 -3.31
CA MET A 123 -11.78 1.85 -4.17
C MET A 123 -11.20 0.59 -3.49
N ARG A 124 -10.31 -0.09 -4.18
CA ARG A 124 -9.61 -1.27 -3.67
C ARG A 124 -8.12 -1.11 -3.94
N LEU A 125 -7.32 -1.23 -2.90
CA LEU A 125 -5.87 -1.32 -3.02
C LEU A 125 -5.50 -2.77 -3.25
N HIS A 126 -4.91 -3.07 -4.40
CA HIS A 126 -4.26 -4.34 -4.71
C HIS A 126 -2.78 -4.20 -4.40
N LEU A 127 -2.20 -5.17 -3.73
CA LEU A 127 -0.82 -5.15 -3.30
C LEU A 127 -0.18 -6.51 -3.56
N ILE A 128 0.93 -6.52 -4.30
CA ILE A 128 1.89 -7.60 -4.33
C ILE A 128 3.01 -7.21 -3.37
N ALA A 129 3.32 -8.09 -2.42
CA ALA A 129 4.34 -7.83 -1.42
C ALA A 129 5.19 -9.09 -1.18
N THR A 130 6.38 -8.91 -0.62
CA THR A 130 7.19 -10.00 -0.08
C THR A 130 6.60 -10.51 1.25
N PRO A 131 7.03 -11.65 1.78
CA PRO A 131 6.60 -12.11 3.11
C PRO A 131 6.91 -11.14 4.25
N SER A 132 7.98 -10.37 4.12
CA SER A 132 8.32 -9.29 5.06
C SER A 132 7.32 -8.13 5.03
N GLY A 133 6.53 -8.04 3.94
CA GLY A 133 5.54 -7.00 3.70
C GLY A 133 6.02 -5.86 2.81
N LEU A 134 7.22 -5.99 2.22
CA LEU A 134 7.75 -4.99 1.28
C LEU A 134 6.85 -4.90 0.04
N PRO A 135 6.29 -3.73 -0.29
CA PRO A 135 5.51 -3.53 -1.50
C PRO A 135 6.35 -3.74 -2.77
N VAL A 136 5.98 -4.73 -3.59
CA VAL A 136 6.61 -5.04 -4.88
C VAL A 136 5.87 -4.36 -6.02
N ALA A 137 4.54 -4.49 -6.03
CA ALA A 137 3.67 -3.80 -6.97
C ALA A 137 2.34 -3.46 -6.30
N TYR A 138 1.70 -2.40 -6.76
CA TYR A 138 0.42 -1.97 -6.20
C TYR A 138 -0.44 -1.23 -7.22
N ALA A 139 -1.75 -1.35 -7.08
CA ALA A 139 -2.72 -0.63 -7.88
C ALA A 139 -3.92 -0.20 -7.03
N LEU A 140 -4.48 0.97 -7.32
CA LEU A 140 -5.71 1.46 -6.74
C LEU A 140 -6.79 1.46 -7.82
N THR A 141 -7.80 0.62 -7.67
CA THR A 141 -8.85 0.44 -8.66
C THR A 141 -10.24 0.70 -8.08
N SER A 142 -11.26 0.73 -8.92
CA SER A 142 -12.65 0.66 -8.47
C SER A 142 -12.90 -0.64 -7.69
N ALA A 143 -13.77 -0.62 -6.68
CA ALA A 143 -14.08 -1.80 -5.88
C ALA A 143 -14.67 -2.99 -6.66
N LYS A 144 -15.12 -2.77 -7.91
CA LYS A 144 -15.66 -3.80 -8.81
C LYS A 144 -14.65 -4.37 -9.80
N THR A 145 -13.45 -3.79 -9.90
CA THR A 145 -12.43 -4.27 -10.84
C THR A 145 -11.99 -5.68 -10.46
N ASP A 146 -11.80 -6.54 -11.46
CA ASP A 146 -11.36 -7.92 -11.22
C ASP A 146 -9.94 -7.95 -10.63
N GLU A 147 -9.75 -8.77 -9.62
CA GLU A 147 -8.49 -8.85 -8.87
C GLU A 147 -7.38 -9.51 -9.69
N ARG A 148 -7.75 -10.47 -10.57
CA ARG A 148 -6.81 -11.22 -11.43
C ARG A 148 -6.30 -10.34 -12.57
N ASP A 149 -7.20 -9.63 -13.24
CA ASP A 149 -6.84 -8.70 -14.31
C ASP A 149 -5.95 -7.58 -13.76
N THR A 150 -6.25 -7.11 -12.53
CA THR A 150 -5.41 -6.12 -11.86
C THR A 150 -4.03 -6.68 -11.52
N ALA A 151 -3.94 -7.93 -11.04
CA ALA A 151 -2.67 -8.57 -10.72
C ALA A 151 -1.79 -8.71 -11.96
N LEU A 152 -2.34 -9.20 -13.09
CA LEU A 152 -1.62 -9.28 -14.36
C LEU A 152 -1.17 -7.91 -14.85
N ALA A 153 -2.05 -6.91 -14.81
CA ALA A 153 -1.69 -5.56 -15.20
C ALA A 153 -0.54 -4.98 -14.37
N MET A 154 -0.53 -5.22 -13.04
CA MET A 154 0.58 -4.79 -12.17
C MET A 154 1.92 -5.44 -12.57
N ILE A 155 1.90 -6.74 -12.89
CA ILE A 155 3.11 -7.48 -13.29
C ILE A 155 3.60 -7.03 -14.67
N HIS A 156 2.70 -6.84 -15.62
CA HIS A 156 3.05 -6.38 -16.98
C HIS A 156 3.57 -4.94 -17.02
N LEU A 157 3.14 -4.08 -16.09
CA LEU A 157 3.58 -2.69 -16.04
C LEU A 157 5.04 -2.52 -15.61
N ASP A 158 5.62 -3.49 -14.92
CA ASP A 158 7.04 -3.48 -14.52
C ASP A 158 7.75 -4.74 -15.06
N PRO A 159 8.46 -4.63 -16.19
CA PRO A 159 9.19 -5.76 -16.78
C PRO A 159 10.22 -6.41 -15.85
N THR A 160 10.64 -5.73 -14.79
CA THR A 160 11.60 -6.30 -13.81
C THR A 160 10.96 -7.35 -12.90
N LEU A 161 9.62 -7.46 -12.92
CA LEU A 161 8.88 -8.46 -12.16
C LEU A 161 8.70 -9.78 -12.93
N THR A 162 9.01 -9.80 -14.22
CA THR A 162 8.89 -10.98 -15.07
C THR A 162 10.26 -11.62 -15.31
N GLY A 163 10.26 -12.90 -15.69
CA GLY A 163 11.50 -13.62 -16.03
C GLY A 163 12.39 -13.96 -14.83
N ARG A 164 11.91 -13.81 -13.60
CA ARG A 164 12.61 -14.26 -12.39
C ARG A 164 12.45 -15.78 -12.27
N ALA A 165 13.53 -16.52 -12.45
CA ALA A 165 13.50 -17.97 -12.33
C ALA A 165 13.08 -18.40 -10.92
N GLY A 166 12.04 -19.23 -10.83
CA GLY A 166 11.57 -19.78 -9.56
C GLY A 166 10.63 -18.84 -8.76
N GLN A 167 10.22 -17.71 -9.33
CA GLN A 167 9.30 -16.80 -8.64
C GLN A 167 7.95 -17.46 -8.35
N ILE A 168 7.50 -17.36 -7.13
CA ILE A 168 6.23 -17.92 -6.64
C ILE A 168 5.30 -16.77 -6.26
N LEU A 169 4.06 -16.82 -6.73
CA LEU A 169 2.98 -15.94 -6.31
C LEU A 169 1.95 -16.72 -5.50
N MET A 170 1.78 -16.37 -4.25
CA MET A 170 0.75 -16.94 -3.39
C MET A 170 -0.50 -16.07 -3.38
N VAL A 171 -1.65 -16.69 -3.58
CA VAL A 171 -2.94 -16.01 -3.71
C VAL A 171 -4.01 -16.66 -2.85
N ASP A 172 -5.08 -15.92 -2.51
CA ASP A 172 -6.26 -16.53 -1.87
C ASP A 172 -7.13 -17.26 -2.92
N LYS A 173 -8.11 -18.04 -2.44
CA LYS A 173 -9.04 -18.84 -3.27
C LYS A 173 -9.82 -18.00 -4.30
N GLY A 174 -10.00 -16.70 -4.07
CA GLY A 174 -10.66 -15.79 -4.99
C GLY A 174 -9.98 -15.65 -6.36
N TYR A 175 -8.68 -15.92 -6.43
CA TYR A 175 -7.88 -15.86 -7.66
C TYR A 175 -7.96 -17.12 -8.54
N ARG A 176 -8.95 -17.98 -8.32
CA ARG A 176 -9.10 -19.20 -9.13
C ARG A 176 -9.49 -18.89 -10.57
N SER A 177 -8.58 -19.14 -11.51
CA SER A 177 -8.80 -19.04 -12.96
C SER A 177 -7.70 -19.83 -13.68
N VAL A 178 -8.08 -20.64 -14.65
CA VAL A 178 -7.11 -21.37 -15.49
C VAL A 178 -6.33 -20.38 -16.35
N THR A 179 -7.00 -19.42 -16.96
CA THR A 179 -6.38 -18.39 -17.79
C THR A 179 -5.34 -17.61 -17.00
N PHE A 180 -5.69 -17.14 -15.79
CA PHE A 180 -4.77 -16.41 -14.91
C PHE A 180 -3.52 -17.23 -14.56
N GLU A 181 -3.71 -18.52 -14.26
CA GLU A 181 -2.61 -19.45 -13.93
C GLU A 181 -1.70 -19.67 -15.15
N THR A 182 -2.29 -19.85 -16.35
CA THR A 182 -1.52 -20.01 -17.59
C THR A 182 -0.69 -18.76 -17.90
N GLU A 183 -1.30 -17.57 -17.87
CA GLU A 183 -0.59 -16.31 -18.13
C GLU A 183 0.56 -16.06 -17.14
N LEU A 184 0.38 -16.37 -15.86
CA LEU A 184 1.48 -16.27 -14.88
C LEU A 184 2.61 -17.23 -15.18
N ASN A 185 2.29 -18.49 -15.56
CA ASN A 185 3.30 -19.48 -15.94
C ASN A 185 4.09 -19.02 -17.17
N ASP A 186 3.43 -18.42 -18.16
CA ASP A 186 4.08 -17.87 -19.35
C ASP A 186 5.02 -16.71 -19.00
N LEU A 187 4.76 -16.00 -17.90
CA LEU A 187 5.64 -14.97 -17.33
C LEU A 187 6.74 -15.54 -16.40
N GLY A 188 6.82 -16.87 -16.24
CA GLY A 188 7.80 -17.54 -15.36
C GLY A 188 7.42 -17.52 -13.88
N ILE A 189 6.17 -17.19 -13.53
CA ILE A 189 5.68 -17.09 -12.16
C ILE A 189 4.81 -18.30 -11.83
N THR A 190 5.18 -19.07 -10.81
CA THR A 190 4.40 -20.22 -10.33
C THR A 190 3.33 -19.78 -9.36
N LEU A 191 2.06 -20.07 -9.67
CA LEU A 191 0.93 -19.76 -8.79
C LEU A 191 0.74 -20.84 -7.73
N ILE A 192 0.71 -20.44 -6.46
CA ILE A 192 0.29 -21.30 -5.34
C ILE A 192 -0.99 -20.76 -4.71
N ARG A 193 -2.02 -21.59 -4.63
CA ARG A 193 -3.31 -21.29 -4.05
C ARG A 193 -3.83 -22.40 -3.14
N PRO A 194 -4.69 -22.09 -2.15
CA PRO A 194 -5.34 -23.09 -1.34
C PRO A 194 -6.22 -24.01 -2.20
N LYS A 195 -6.06 -25.34 -2.06
CA LYS A 195 -7.00 -26.30 -2.65
C LYS A 195 -8.33 -26.27 -1.90
N LEU A 196 -9.45 -26.33 -2.62
CA LEU A 196 -10.76 -26.59 -2.00
C LEU A 196 -10.72 -27.92 -1.26
N GLN A 197 -11.15 -27.92 0.01
CA GLN A 197 -11.27 -29.15 0.79
C GLN A 197 -12.33 -30.05 0.17
N SER A 198 -11.91 -31.13 -0.48
CA SER A 198 -12.71 -32.32 -0.64
C SER A 198 -11.91 -33.46 -0.02
N GLY A 199 -12.25 -33.89 1.19
CA GLY A 199 -11.73 -35.10 1.83
C GLY A 199 -11.00 -34.92 3.17
N LYS A 200 -11.25 -35.88 4.04
CA LYS A 200 -10.86 -36.01 5.44
C LYS A 200 -9.36 -36.33 5.70
N SER A 201 -8.40 -35.73 5.09
CA SER A 201 -7.01 -35.95 5.53
C SER A 201 -6.21 -34.65 5.55
N GLY A 202 -5.56 -34.39 6.66
CA GLY A 202 -4.60 -33.30 6.81
C GLY A 202 -3.48 -33.46 5.78
N ARG A 203 -3.45 -32.59 4.75
CA ARG A 203 -2.49 -32.67 3.67
C ARG A 203 -1.22 -31.91 3.99
N PRO A 204 -0.05 -32.37 3.46
CA PRO A 204 1.15 -31.57 3.48
C PRO A 204 0.87 -30.19 2.85
N GLY A 205 1.30 -29.10 3.49
CA GLY A 205 1.04 -27.74 3.03
C GLY A 205 -0.05 -26.94 3.76
N GLN A 206 -0.91 -27.57 4.55
CA GLN A 206 -1.97 -26.87 5.29
C GLN A 206 -1.41 -25.88 6.33
N ARG A 207 -0.26 -26.20 6.95
CA ARG A 207 0.48 -25.30 7.85
C ARG A 207 1.01 -24.09 7.09
N PHE A 208 1.52 -24.29 5.87
CA PHE A 208 2.05 -23.24 5.01
C PHE A 208 0.97 -22.22 4.59
N LEU A 209 -0.23 -22.71 4.26
CA LEU A 209 -1.37 -21.86 3.92
C LEU A 209 -1.88 -21.04 5.12
N LYS A 210 -1.75 -21.57 6.35
CA LYS A 210 -2.08 -20.83 7.56
C LYS A 210 -1.10 -19.69 7.79
N LEU A 211 0.21 -19.94 7.63
CA LEU A 211 1.25 -18.92 7.70
C LEU A 211 1.03 -17.81 6.65
N PHE A 212 0.70 -18.19 5.43
CA PHE A 212 0.39 -17.27 4.35
C PHE A 212 -0.76 -16.30 4.71
N ARG A 213 -1.87 -16.82 5.23
CA ARG A 213 -2.97 -15.97 5.69
C ARG A 213 -2.54 -15.02 6.79
N GLN A 214 -1.76 -15.49 7.75
CA GLN A 214 -1.24 -14.64 8.82
C GLN A 214 -0.35 -13.52 8.29
N ILE A 215 0.49 -13.79 7.28
CA ILE A 215 1.31 -12.77 6.61
C ILE A 215 0.41 -11.71 5.97
N ILE A 216 -0.54 -12.11 5.14
CA ILE A 216 -1.47 -11.20 4.47
C ILE A 216 -2.28 -10.38 5.48
N GLU A 217 -2.87 -11.05 6.46
CA GLU A 217 -3.65 -10.39 7.51
C GLU A 217 -2.80 -9.38 8.28
N SER A 218 -1.55 -9.69 8.56
CA SER A 218 -0.61 -8.80 9.24
C SER A 218 -0.25 -7.58 8.36
N ILE A 219 0.01 -7.76 7.06
CA ILE A 219 0.26 -6.66 6.13
C ILE A 219 -0.95 -5.72 6.07
N ASN A 220 -2.14 -6.29 5.87
CA ASN A 220 -3.39 -5.52 5.85
C ASN A 220 -3.65 -4.79 7.16
N GLN A 221 -3.35 -5.43 8.29
CA GLN A 221 -3.47 -4.82 9.61
C GLN A 221 -2.52 -3.63 9.77
N THR A 222 -1.29 -3.71 9.26
CA THR A 222 -0.37 -2.58 9.25
C THR A 222 -0.96 -1.40 8.49
N PHE A 223 -1.51 -1.62 7.29
CA PHE A 223 -2.15 -0.54 6.53
C PHE A 223 -3.38 0.04 7.22
N LYS A 224 -4.26 -0.81 7.79
CA LYS A 224 -5.52 -0.38 8.39
C LYS A 224 -5.32 0.25 9.76
N ALA A 225 -4.61 -0.43 10.66
CA ALA A 225 -4.50 -0.03 12.05
C ALA A 225 -3.30 0.89 12.32
N GLN A 226 -2.14 0.62 11.71
CA GLN A 226 -0.94 1.43 11.99
C GLN A 226 -0.80 2.62 11.04
N LEU A 227 -1.18 2.50 9.77
CA LEU A 227 -1.11 3.57 8.78
C LEU A 227 -2.46 4.25 8.50
N ASP A 228 -3.52 3.87 9.20
CA ASP A 228 -4.84 4.49 9.14
C ASP A 228 -5.41 4.60 7.71
N LEU A 229 -5.31 3.51 6.93
CA LEU A 229 -5.77 3.48 5.54
C LEU A 229 -7.27 3.75 5.43
N GLU A 230 -8.08 3.29 6.40
CA GLU A 230 -9.53 3.48 6.40
C GLU A 230 -9.94 4.93 6.60
N ARG A 231 -9.06 5.78 7.16
CA ARG A 231 -9.28 7.21 7.38
C ARG A 231 -8.37 8.09 6.53
N HIS A 232 -8.19 7.70 5.27
CA HIS A 232 -7.29 8.41 4.35
C HIS A 232 -7.69 9.89 4.12
N GLY A 233 -8.96 10.26 4.29
CA GLY A 233 -9.44 11.64 4.20
C GLY A 233 -9.40 12.27 2.81
N GLY A 234 -9.17 11.49 1.76
CA GLY A 234 -9.24 11.93 0.36
C GLY A 234 -10.69 12.06 -0.11
N ARG A 235 -11.04 13.18 -0.73
CA ARG A 235 -12.39 13.44 -1.28
C ARG A 235 -12.44 13.47 -2.80
N LYS A 236 -11.28 13.49 -3.46
CA LYS A 236 -11.10 13.48 -4.92
C LYS A 236 -10.19 12.32 -5.32
N PRO A 237 -10.27 11.79 -6.55
CA PRO A 237 -9.45 10.65 -6.96
C PRO A 237 -7.95 10.87 -6.72
N ALA A 238 -7.40 11.98 -7.18
CA ALA A 238 -6.00 12.32 -6.94
C ALA A 238 -5.66 12.47 -5.43
N GLY A 239 -6.63 12.88 -4.61
CA GLY A 239 -6.45 12.97 -3.16
C GLY A 239 -6.41 11.59 -2.49
N VAL A 240 -7.27 10.67 -2.89
CA VAL A 240 -7.26 9.28 -2.40
C VAL A 240 -5.95 8.60 -2.81
N CYS A 241 -5.60 8.70 -4.11
CA CYS A 241 -4.37 8.14 -4.64
C CYS A 241 -3.14 8.65 -3.88
N ALA A 242 -2.99 9.97 -3.70
CA ALA A 242 -1.88 10.55 -2.95
C ALA A 242 -1.81 10.04 -1.49
N ARG A 243 -2.96 9.85 -0.85
CA ARG A 243 -3.02 9.33 0.52
C ARG A 243 -2.68 7.85 0.61
N VAL A 244 -3.06 7.05 -0.38
CA VAL A 244 -2.66 5.64 -0.46
C VAL A 244 -1.16 5.53 -0.72
N LEU A 245 -0.63 6.25 -1.72
CA LEU A 245 0.80 6.29 -2.02
C LEU A 245 1.64 6.74 -0.81
N GLN A 246 1.17 7.71 -0.06
CA GLN A 246 1.81 8.18 1.17
C GLN A 246 1.98 7.04 2.20
N ARG A 247 1.00 6.16 2.33
CA ARG A 247 1.05 5.02 3.25
C ARG A 247 1.96 3.90 2.75
N ILE A 248 1.92 3.64 1.45
CA ILE A 248 2.84 2.67 0.82
C ILE A 248 4.28 3.17 0.99
N LEU A 249 4.54 4.43 0.72
CA LEU A 249 5.86 5.05 0.92
C LEU A 249 6.34 4.92 2.37
N ALA A 250 5.46 5.19 3.33
CA ALA A 250 5.80 5.09 4.75
C ALA A 250 6.15 3.66 5.16
N LEU A 251 5.37 2.66 4.69
CA LEU A 251 5.67 1.25 4.94
C LEU A 251 6.98 0.83 4.30
N THR A 252 7.19 1.19 3.02
CA THR A 252 8.43 0.87 2.30
C THR A 252 9.65 1.47 2.97
N ALA A 253 9.58 2.74 3.40
CA ALA A 253 10.66 3.42 4.10
C ALA A 253 10.96 2.78 5.46
N ALA A 254 9.92 2.35 6.19
CA ALA A 254 10.10 1.67 7.48
C ALA A 254 10.77 0.30 7.31
N ILE A 255 10.35 -0.50 6.33
CA ILE A 255 10.96 -1.80 6.03
C ILE A 255 12.42 -1.61 5.62
N TRP A 256 12.69 -0.70 4.69
CA TRP A 256 14.04 -0.37 4.27
C TRP A 256 14.95 0.01 5.45
N HIS A 257 14.46 0.90 6.33
CA HIS A 257 15.20 1.31 7.52
C HIS A 257 15.45 0.13 8.47
N ASN A 258 14.44 -0.71 8.72
CA ASN A 258 14.57 -1.84 9.63
C ASN A 258 15.54 -2.91 9.07
N GLU A 259 15.47 -3.21 7.77
CA GLU A 259 16.39 -4.16 7.11
C GLU A 259 17.84 -3.62 7.09
N THR A 260 18.03 -2.35 6.73
CA THR A 260 19.37 -1.75 6.63
C THR A 260 20.01 -1.51 7.99
N SER A 261 19.22 -1.21 9.03
CA SER A 261 19.68 -0.97 10.39
C SER A 261 19.69 -2.22 11.25
N GLN A 262 19.30 -3.40 10.70
CA GLN A 262 19.23 -4.68 11.40
C GLN A 262 18.41 -4.58 12.71
N GLN A 263 17.30 -3.84 12.67
CA GLN A 263 16.45 -3.67 13.85
C GLN A 263 15.85 -5.02 14.29
N PRO A 264 15.81 -5.29 15.60
CA PRO A 264 15.19 -6.51 16.11
C PRO A 264 13.68 -6.46 15.87
N GLY A 265 13.11 -7.58 15.39
CA GLY A 265 11.68 -7.74 15.17
C GLY A 265 11.28 -7.89 13.70
N PRO A 266 9.98 -7.92 13.40
CA PRO A 266 9.51 -8.00 12.02
C PRO A 266 9.90 -6.73 11.23
N GLU A 267 10.37 -6.90 10.00
CA GLU A 267 10.86 -5.84 9.12
C GLU A 267 9.81 -4.73 8.91
N ARG A 268 8.51 -5.09 8.87
CA ARG A 268 7.38 -4.15 8.76
C ARG A 268 6.96 -3.50 10.07
N SER A 269 7.69 -3.72 11.17
CA SER A 269 7.34 -3.14 12.47
C SER A 269 7.46 -1.63 12.46
N LEU A 270 6.41 -0.94 12.93
CA LEU A 270 6.40 0.51 13.14
C LEU A 270 6.57 0.89 14.62
N ILE A 271 6.80 -0.10 15.49
CA ILE A 271 6.89 0.11 16.96
C ILE A 271 8.03 1.07 17.32
N ALA A 272 9.14 1.02 16.59
CA ALA A 272 10.27 1.93 16.82
C ALA A 272 9.93 3.42 16.59
N TYR A 273 8.80 3.69 15.92
CA TYR A 273 8.35 5.04 15.57
C TYR A 273 7.09 5.47 16.36
N ASP A 274 6.57 4.60 17.24
CA ASP A 274 5.38 4.84 18.06
C ASP A 274 5.82 5.42 19.42
N HIS A 275 5.99 6.75 19.45
CA HIS A 275 6.45 7.49 20.65
C HIS A 275 5.39 8.45 21.15
#